data_d4d0ffa3f7e9ec114e9d4055f3755234
#
_entry.id   d4d0ffa3f7e9ec114e9d4055f3755234
#
_cell.length_a   1.000
_cell.length_b   1.000
_cell.length_c   1.000
_cell.angle_alpha   90.00
_cell.angle_beta   90.00
_cell.angle_gamma   90.00
#
_symmetry.space_group_name_H-M   'P 1'
#
loop_
_entity.id
_entity.type
_entity.pdbx_description
1 polymer ?
#
loop_
_entity_poly.entity_id
_entity_poly.type
_entity_poly.pdbx_seq_one_letter_code
_entity_poly.pdbx_strand_id
1 'polypeptide(L)'
;MRLDERIEGYKEDIIKSTQEIVGFKSLKAEPEEGMPFGKALNDTLLYFLGLAESMGFKTKNVDGYAGHVEYGEGDEIIAVLVHLDVVPEGDGWTYPPYSGHIADNRIYGRGTIDDKGPAISALYALKAIKDSGVKLSKRIRIIAGLDEESGWACMEHYFKHEEKPIAGFSPDADFPIINSEKGILIFSMEKDFAPGGGDGVTVESIKGGRRPNMVPDYCEAVLKSGDAKALEAAAQRLTAYAAQNGYNMKAETGAGRVVIKSYGVSAHGSTPEKGQNAIAQVLGFLNSISLSGEGVREYIRDLAQKIGTETDGKSLAWTLRTRYPASLCSTWGR
;
A
#
# COMPACT_ATOMS: atom_id res chain seq x y z
N MET A 1 15.41 27.85 26.58
CA MET A 1 15.45 26.42 26.24
C MET A 1 15.29 26.29 24.74
N ARG A 2 16.20 25.60 24.07
CA ARG A 2 16.13 25.35 22.62
C ARG A 2 14.93 24.43 22.34
N LEU A 3 14.40 24.44 21.09
CA LEU A 3 13.28 23.56 20.70
C LEU A 3 13.63 22.07 20.86
N ASP A 4 14.85 21.71 20.51
CA ASP A 4 15.36 20.33 20.64
C ASP A 4 15.28 19.83 22.09
N GLU A 5 15.72 20.67 23.04
CA GLU A 5 15.67 20.33 24.48
C GLU A 5 14.24 20.15 24.99
N ARG A 6 13.27 20.90 24.40
CA ARG A 6 11.84 20.73 24.72
C ARG A 6 11.30 19.44 24.21
N ILE A 7 11.61 19.09 22.96
CA ILE A 7 11.16 17.84 22.32
C ILE A 7 11.72 16.64 23.09
N GLU A 8 12.99 16.68 23.50
CA GLU A 8 13.57 15.62 24.36
C GLU A 8 12.81 15.48 25.68
N GLY A 9 12.32 16.59 26.24
CA GLY A 9 11.50 16.58 27.44
C GLY A 9 10.12 15.94 27.26
N TYR A 10 9.61 15.79 26.03
CA TYR A 10 8.35 15.12 25.71
C TYR A 10 8.51 13.67 25.28
N LYS A 11 9.71 13.13 25.31
CA LYS A 11 10.02 11.79 24.75
C LYS A 11 9.06 10.71 25.21
N GLU A 12 8.82 10.60 26.52
CA GLU A 12 7.91 9.59 27.08
C GLU A 12 6.46 9.81 26.63
N ASP A 13 6.02 11.07 26.57
CA ASP A 13 4.69 11.42 26.11
C ASP A 13 4.50 11.12 24.61
N ILE A 14 5.52 11.39 23.78
CA ILE A 14 5.53 11.05 22.35
C ILE A 14 5.41 9.54 22.17
N ILE A 15 6.21 8.78 22.90
CA ILE A 15 6.20 7.30 22.84
C ILE A 15 4.80 6.79 23.23
N LYS A 16 4.27 7.25 24.36
CA LYS A 16 2.96 6.83 24.86
C LYS A 16 1.84 7.19 23.86
N SER A 17 1.80 8.42 23.39
CA SER A 17 0.78 8.86 22.43
C SER A 17 0.88 8.09 21.11
N THR A 18 2.09 7.74 20.67
CA THR A 18 2.30 6.88 19.48
C THR A 18 1.76 5.47 19.72
N GLN A 19 2.03 4.88 20.89
CA GLN A 19 1.47 3.55 21.21
C GLN A 19 -0.07 3.59 21.26
N GLU A 20 -0.65 4.62 21.85
CA GLU A 20 -2.11 4.77 21.96
C GLU A 20 -2.77 4.91 20.58
N ILE A 21 -2.26 5.79 19.70
CA ILE A 21 -2.86 5.98 18.37
C ILE A 21 -2.65 4.77 17.45
N VAL A 22 -1.52 4.06 17.57
CA VAL A 22 -1.27 2.80 16.85
C VAL A 22 -2.26 1.72 17.26
N GLY A 23 -2.74 1.76 18.51
CA GLY A 23 -3.76 0.84 19.02
C GLY A 23 -5.08 0.85 18.25
N PHE A 24 -5.41 1.94 17.54
CA PHE A 24 -6.59 1.99 16.69
C PHE A 24 -6.36 1.25 15.38
N LYS A 25 -7.18 0.25 15.08
CA LYS A 25 -7.18 -0.45 13.79
C LYS A 25 -7.95 0.39 12.75
N SER A 26 -7.38 1.50 12.32
CA SER A 26 -7.98 2.51 11.45
C SER A 26 -7.98 2.11 9.97
N LEU A 27 -8.57 0.97 9.66
CA LEU A 27 -8.85 0.54 8.29
C LEU A 27 -10.12 1.21 7.77
N LYS A 28 -10.11 1.59 6.49
CA LYS A 28 -11.32 2.06 5.81
C LYS A 28 -12.38 0.96 5.82
N ALA A 29 -13.60 1.35 6.18
CA ALA A 29 -14.78 0.48 6.25
C ALA A 29 -15.97 1.15 5.57
N GLU A 30 -17.11 0.44 5.53
CA GLU A 30 -18.35 0.99 4.99
C GLU A 30 -18.75 2.27 5.73
N PRO A 31 -19.28 3.27 5.02
CA PRO A 31 -19.71 4.52 5.62
C PRO A 31 -20.85 4.33 6.64
N GLU A 32 -20.74 5.09 7.73
CA GLU A 32 -21.82 5.26 8.72
C GLU A 32 -22.19 6.74 8.84
N GLU A 33 -23.29 7.08 9.49
CA GLU A 33 -23.73 8.46 9.66
C GLU A 33 -22.66 9.31 10.36
N GLY A 34 -22.19 10.37 9.70
CA GLY A 34 -21.10 11.23 10.19
C GLY A 34 -19.71 10.58 10.19
N MET A 35 -19.56 9.34 9.67
CA MET A 35 -18.32 8.60 9.64
C MET A 35 -18.09 7.99 8.24
N PRO A 36 -17.71 8.81 7.23
CA PRO A 36 -17.66 8.42 5.83
C PRO A 36 -16.68 7.28 5.51
N PHE A 37 -15.73 7.02 6.40
CA PHE A 37 -14.72 5.95 6.24
C PHE A 37 -14.81 4.88 7.33
N GLY A 38 -15.93 4.88 8.10
CA GLY A 38 -16.19 3.93 9.17
C GLY A 38 -15.74 4.38 10.56
N LYS A 39 -16.29 3.68 11.55
CA LYS A 39 -16.14 4.05 12.98
C LYS A 39 -14.68 4.09 13.46
N ALA A 40 -13.86 3.12 13.08
CA ALA A 40 -12.48 3.03 13.58
C ALA A 40 -11.62 4.23 13.14
N LEU A 41 -11.83 4.75 11.93
CA LEU A 41 -11.17 5.96 11.45
C LEU A 41 -11.67 7.21 12.17
N ASN A 42 -12.98 7.31 12.37
CA ASN A 42 -13.55 8.43 13.14
C ASN A 42 -13.03 8.43 14.59
N ASP A 43 -12.98 7.30 15.26
CA ASP A 43 -12.46 7.18 16.63
C ASP A 43 -10.97 7.60 16.69
N THR A 44 -10.17 7.25 15.68
CA THR A 44 -8.77 7.66 15.56
C THR A 44 -8.62 9.17 15.41
N LEU A 45 -9.48 9.78 14.57
CA LEU A 45 -9.51 11.24 14.41
C LEU A 45 -9.89 11.93 15.73
N LEU A 46 -10.93 11.45 16.39
CA LEU A 46 -11.39 12.03 17.67
C LEU A 46 -10.31 11.91 18.75
N TYR A 47 -9.57 10.79 18.80
CA TYR A 47 -8.42 10.65 19.69
C TYR A 47 -7.35 11.71 19.37
N PHE A 48 -6.95 11.86 18.10
CA PHE A 48 -5.92 12.82 17.69
C PHE A 48 -6.30 14.26 18.00
N LEU A 49 -7.52 14.66 17.69
CA LEU A 49 -8.03 16.01 17.99
C LEU A 49 -8.15 16.24 19.50
N GLY A 50 -8.66 15.28 20.26
CA GLY A 50 -8.78 15.36 21.72
C GLY A 50 -7.41 15.47 22.41
N LEU A 51 -6.39 14.74 21.91
CA LEU A 51 -5.01 14.89 22.39
C LEU A 51 -4.50 16.32 22.14
N ALA A 52 -4.73 16.87 20.95
CA ALA A 52 -4.35 18.25 20.63
C ALA A 52 -5.10 19.29 21.48
N GLU A 53 -6.38 19.09 21.75
CA GLU A 53 -7.17 19.95 22.65
C GLU A 53 -6.62 19.93 24.07
N SER A 54 -6.22 18.77 24.57
CA SER A 54 -5.59 18.64 25.88
C SER A 54 -4.27 19.42 26.00
N MET A 55 -3.58 19.62 24.87
CA MET A 55 -2.39 20.47 24.77
C MET A 55 -2.72 21.95 24.58
N GLY A 56 -4.02 22.32 24.50
CA GLY A 56 -4.50 23.68 24.35
C GLY A 56 -4.40 24.24 22.94
N PHE A 57 -4.53 23.40 21.93
CA PHE A 57 -4.68 23.81 20.53
C PHE A 57 -6.15 23.98 20.14
N LYS A 58 -6.37 24.76 19.08
CA LYS A 58 -7.68 24.79 18.40
C LYS A 58 -7.77 23.59 17.47
N THR A 59 -8.90 22.91 17.48
CA THR A 59 -9.14 21.75 16.61
C THR A 59 -10.43 21.92 15.85
N LYS A 60 -10.55 21.24 14.73
CA LYS A 60 -11.78 21.13 13.95
C LYS A 60 -11.89 19.76 13.32
N ASN A 61 -13.03 19.11 13.50
CA ASN A 61 -13.45 17.96 12.72
C ASN A 61 -14.23 18.49 11.50
N VAL A 62 -13.86 18.08 10.30
CA VAL A 62 -14.51 18.47 9.05
C VAL A 62 -15.32 17.29 8.55
N ASP A 63 -16.54 17.18 9.08
CA ASP A 63 -17.59 16.21 8.73
C ASP A 63 -17.13 14.72 8.75
N GLY A 64 -16.16 14.38 9.59
CA GLY A 64 -15.60 13.02 9.66
C GLY A 64 -14.74 12.62 8.47
N TYR A 65 -14.50 13.51 7.49
CA TYR A 65 -13.58 13.27 6.39
C TYR A 65 -12.12 13.51 6.75
N ALA A 66 -11.89 14.58 7.51
CA ALA A 66 -10.57 14.99 7.97
C ALA A 66 -10.72 15.87 9.20
N GLY A 67 -9.62 16.19 9.84
CA GLY A 67 -9.61 17.21 10.88
C GLY A 67 -8.33 18.02 10.85
N HIS A 68 -8.30 19.09 11.63
CA HIS A 68 -7.06 19.84 11.79
C HIS A 68 -6.82 20.35 13.20
N VAL A 69 -5.56 20.57 13.50
CA VAL A 69 -5.04 21.21 14.70
C VAL A 69 -4.39 22.52 14.27
N GLU A 70 -4.72 23.63 14.90
CA GLU A 70 -4.20 24.94 14.52
C GLU A 70 -3.59 25.70 15.70
N TYR A 71 -2.48 26.41 15.42
CA TYR A 71 -1.82 27.32 16.35
C TYR A 71 -1.24 28.53 15.62
N GLY A 72 -1.29 29.69 16.29
CA GLY A 72 -0.80 30.96 15.79
C GLY A 72 -1.91 31.88 15.31
N GLU A 73 -1.51 33.02 14.77
CA GLU A 73 -2.40 34.08 14.30
C GLU A 73 -1.97 34.53 12.89
N GLY A 74 -2.86 35.21 12.18
CA GLY A 74 -2.61 35.74 10.83
C GLY A 74 -3.46 35.08 9.76
N ASP A 75 -3.40 35.63 8.55
CA ASP A 75 -4.24 35.22 7.42
C ASP A 75 -3.67 34.02 6.66
N GLU A 76 -2.37 33.81 6.68
CA GLU A 76 -1.69 32.76 5.94
C GLU A 76 -1.49 31.50 6.80
N ILE A 77 -1.59 30.34 6.16
CA ILE A 77 -1.44 29.02 6.78
C ILE A 77 -0.21 28.30 6.18
N ILE A 78 0.64 27.78 7.06
CA ILE A 78 1.63 26.76 6.73
C ILE A 78 1.09 25.43 7.22
N ALA A 79 0.99 24.43 6.34
CA ALA A 79 0.43 23.13 6.70
C ALA A 79 1.49 22.05 6.93
N VAL A 80 1.19 21.15 7.85
CA VAL A 80 1.73 19.79 7.89
C VAL A 80 0.60 18.85 7.54
N LEU A 81 0.75 18.08 6.46
CA LEU A 81 -0.26 17.14 6.01
C LEU A 81 0.10 15.73 6.48
N VAL A 82 -0.79 15.12 7.22
CA VAL A 82 -0.65 13.76 7.76
C VAL A 82 -1.92 12.95 7.49
N HIS A 83 -1.83 11.63 7.61
CA HIS A 83 -3.01 10.79 7.56
C HIS A 83 -3.08 9.81 8.74
N LEU A 84 -4.29 9.34 9.05
CA LEU A 84 -4.54 8.45 10.18
C LEU A 84 -5.10 7.09 9.76
N ASP A 85 -5.46 6.92 8.49
CA ASP A 85 -5.81 5.64 7.92
C ASP A 85 -4.57 4.77 7.70
N VAL A 86 -4.78 3.47 7.63
CA VAL A 86 -3.71 2.50 7.42
C VAL A 86 -4.15 1.41 6.45
N VAL A 87 -3.19 0.83 5.73
CA VAL A 87 -3.42 -0.39 4.96
C VAL A 87 -3.63 -1.61 5.86
N PRO A 88 -4.31 -2.68 5.37
CA PRO A 88 -4.39 -3.93 6.11
C PRO A 88 -3.02 -4.42 6.57
N GLU A 89 -2.98 -4.98 7.76
CA GLU A 89 -1.74 -5.42 8.41
C GLU A 89 -0.99 -6.51 7.65
N GLY A 90 -1.70 -7.42 6.95
CA GLY A 90 -1.07 -8.61 6.36
C GLY A 90 -0.64 -9.64 7.40
N ASP A 91 0.23 -10.55 7.00
CA ASP A 91 0.73 -11.66 7.81
C ASP A 91 2.23 -11.48 8.18
N GLY A 92 2.75 -12.33 9.06
CA GLY A 92 4.18 -12.40 9.37
C GLY A 92 4.70 -11.41 10.42
N TRP A 93 3.83 -10.81 11.21
CA TRP A 93 4.22 -9.90 12.28
C TRP A 93 4.90 -10.63 13.45
N THR A 94 6.04 -10.09 13.90
CA THR A 94 6.74 -10.57 15.12
C THR A 94 5.97 -10.21 16.39
N TYR A 95 5.35 -9.02 16.40
CA TYR A 95 4.49 -8.53 17.48
C TYR A 95 3.11 -8.20 16.94
N PRO A 96 2.05 -8.23 17.75
CA PRO A 96 0.70 -7.88 17.26
C PRO A 96 0.69 -6.49 16.58
N PRO A 97 0.13 -6.36 15.38
CA PRO A 97 0.28 -5.16 14.54
C PRO A 97 -0.30 -3.86 15.12
N TYR A 98 -1.18 -3.95 16.10
CA TYR A 98 -1.79 -2.79 16.76
C TYR A 98 -1.43 -2.70 18.26
N SER A 99 -0.36 -3.36 18.68
CA SER A 99 0.05 -3.34 20.10
C SER A 99 0.94 -2.16 20.49
N GLY A 100 1.54 -1.46 19.52
CA GLY A 100 2.55 -0.45 19.82
C GLY A 100 3.72 -1.02 20.66
N HIS A 101 4.09 -2.28 20.42
CA HIS A 101 5.11 -2.97 21.22
C HIS A 101 6.47 -2.29 21.13
N ILE A 102 7.12 -2.12 22.27
CA ILE A 102 8.48 -1.55 22.33
C ILE A 102 9.49 -2.66 22.53
N ALA A 103 10.42 -2.78 21.60
CA ALA A 103 11.60 -3.64 21.70
C ALA A 103 12.76 -3.00 20.92
N ASP A 104 14.00 -3.26 21.29
CA ASP A 104 15.20 -2.81 20.60
C ASP A 104 15.20 -1.30 20.27
N ASN A 105 14.70 -0.48 21.19
CA ASN A 105 14.54 0.97 21.03
C ASN A 105 13.66 1.38 19.84
N ARG A 106 12.65 0.58 19.50
CA ARG A 106 11.70 0.78 18.41
C ARG A 106 10.27 0.56 18.90
N ILE A 107 9.32 1.24 18.28
CA ILE A 107 7.88 0.96 18.44
C ILE A 107 7.44 0.14 17.23
N TYR A 108 6.93 -1.07 17.46
CA TYR A 108 6.45 -1.97 16.43
C TYR A 108 4.93 -1.85 16.30
N GLY A 109 4.46 -1.60 15.08
CA GLY A 109 3.03 -1.58 14.79
C GLY A 109 2.70 -1.05 13.40
N ARG A 110 1.50 -1.39 12.90
CA ARG A 110 0.97 -0.80 11.67
C ARG A 110 0.67 0.68 11.92
N GLY A 111 1.19 1.58 11.06
CA GLY A 111 1.03 3.02 11.20
C GLY A 111 2.10 3.72 12.04
N THR A 112 3.10 3.00 12.59
CA THR A 112 4.18 3.64 13.37
C THR A 112 5.09 4.53 12.52
N ILE A 113 5.26 4.20 11.24
CA ILE A 113 6.05 4.99 10.26
C ILE A 113 5.11 5.75 9.33
N ASP A 114 4.06 5.13 8.87
CA ASP A 114 3.14 5.55 7.84
C ASP A 114 1.71 5.53 8.41
N ASP A 115 1.15 6.64 8.86
CA ASP A 115 1.74 7.98 9.11
C ASP A 115 1.41 8.48 10.55
N LYS A 116 0.84 7.59 11.42
CA LYS A 116 0.43 7.96 12.80
C LYS A 116 1.59 8.42 13.68
N GLY A 117 2.76 7.79 13.56
CA GLY A 117 3.96 8.19 14.30
C GLY A 117 4.42 9.60 13.91
N PRO A 118 4.59 9.90 12.60
CA PRO A 118 4.86 11.24 12.12
C PRO A 118 3.77 12.26 12.51
N ALA A 119 2.48 11.88 12.49
CA ALA A 119 1.39 12.73 12.95
C ALA A 119 1.54 13.15 14.42
N ILE A 120 1.85 12.20 15.31
CA ILE A 120 2.16 12.49 16.72
C ILE A 120 3.43 13.34 16.84
N SER A 121 4.47 13.04 16.07
CA SER A 121 5.70 13.82 16.07
C SER A 121 5.48 15.27 15.66
N ALA A 122 4.66 15.51 14.63
CA ALA A 122 4.25 16.85 14.21
C ALA A 122 3.47 17.58 15.28
N LEU A 123 2.57 16.91 16.00
CA LEU A 123 1.79 17.48 17.09
C LEU A 123 2.69 17.95 18.25
N TYR A 124 3.67 17.12 18.66
CA TYR A 124 4.61 17.50 19.72
C TYR A 124 5.62 18.55 19.28
N ALA A 125 6.00 18.58 17.99
CA ALA A 125 6.78 19.68 17.44
C ALA A 125 6.02 21.01 17.52
N LEU A 126 4.73 20.99 17.18
CA LEU A 126 3.86 22.17 17.33
C LEU A 126 3.71 22.59 18.80
N LYS A 127 3.60 21.61 19.72
CA LYS A 127 3.60 21.84 21.16
C LYS A 127 4.90 22.53 21.63
N ALA A 128 6.05 22.08 21.16
CA ALA A 128 7.34 22.68 21.50
C ALA A 128 7.42 24.14 21.04
N ILE A 129 6.89 24.46 19.85
CA ILE A 129 6.80 25.83 19.32
C ILE A 129 5.89 26.67 20.24
N LYS A 130 4.70 26.17 20.55
CA LYS A 130 3.75 26.85 21.47
C LYS A 130 4.38 27.14 22.83
N ASP A 131 4.97 26.12 23.45
CA ASP A 131 5.55 26.23 24.80
C ASP A 131 6.86 27.07 24.82
N SER A 132 7.46 27.32 23.65
CA SER A 132 8.61 28.23 23.52
C SER A 132 8.21 29.72 23.67
N GLY A 133 6.94 30.04 23.47
CA GLY A 133 6.44 31.40 23.47
C GLY A 133 6.83 32.24 22.25
N VAL A 134 7.38 31.61 21.19
CA VAL A 134 7.73 32.30 19.94
C VAL A 134 6.45 32.81 19.27
N LYS A 135 6.43 34.08 18.91
CA LYS A 135 5.36 34.66 18.11
C LYS A 135 5.48 34.20 16.67
N LEU A 136 4.43 33.58 16.19
CA LEU A 136 4.32 33.17 14.79
C LEU A 136 3.78 34.33 13.96
N SER A 137 4.30 34.49 12.75
CA SER A 137 3.78 35.44 11.75
C SER A 137 2.68 34.82 10.87
N LYS A 138 2.46 33.52 10.98
CA LYS A 138 1.49 32.72 10.22
C LYS A 138 0.90 31.65 11.14
N ARG A 139 -0.28 31.19 10.80
CA ARG A 139 -0.87 30.00 11.46
C ARG A 139 -0.13 28.74 11.00
N ILE A 140 0.13 27.81 11.90
CA ILE A 140 0.55 26.46 11.58
C ILE A 140 -0.66 25.56 11.75
N ARG A 141 -0.94 24.74 10.74
CA ARG A 141 -2.07 23.83 10.74
C ARG A 141 -1.59 22.40 10.42
N ILE A 142 -1.84 21.45 11.33
CA ILE A 142 -1.66 20.03 11.06
C ILE A 142 -3.01 19.52 10.54
N ILE A 143 -3.05 19.05 9.29
CA ILE A 143 -4.24 18.53 8.62
C ILE A 143 -4.13 17.02 8.63
N ALA A 144 -5.07 16.33 9.27
CA ALA A 144 -5.12 14.87 9.37
C ALA A 144 -6.21 14.31 8.45
N GLY A 145 -5.82 13.63 7.38
CA GLY A 145 -6.70 12.92 6.45
C GLY A 145 -7.07 11.53 6.91
N LEU A 146 -8.17 10.99 6.40
CA LEU A 146 -8.67 9.65 6.74
C LEU A 146 -8.84 8.73 5.53
N ASP A 147 -8.29 9.07 4.37
CA ASP A 147 -8.45 8.29 3.12
C ASP A 147 -7.23 8.45 2.17
N GLU A 148 -6.02 8.58 2.74
CA GLU A 148 -4.78 8.70 1.96
C GLU A 148 -4.50 7.43 1.19
N GLU A 149 -4.58 6.29 1.87
CA GLU A 149 -4.23 4.95 1.42
C GLU A 149 -5.18 4.37 0.34
N SER A 150 -6.24 5.09 -0.01
CA SER A 150 -7.25 4.55 -0.93
C SER A 150 -7.79 5.52 -1.96
N GLY A 151 -8.22 6.70 -1.61
CA GLY A 151 -8.97 7.49 -2.58
C GLY A 151 -8.83 9.02 -2.49
N TRP A 152 -8.24 9.54 -1.43
CA TRP A 152 -8.06 10.99 -1.19
C TRP A 152 -9.36 11.81 -1.10
N ALA A 153 -10.51 11.16 -0.97
CA ALA A 153 -11.79 11.84 -0.82
C ALA A 153 -11.82 12.76 0.43
N CYS A 154 -11.01 12.43 1.44
CA CYS A 154 -10.80 13.25 2.62
C CYS A 154 -10.28 14.64 2.28
N MET A 155 -9.27 14.74 1.41
CA MET A 155 -8.68 16.03 1.03
C MET A 155 -9.54 16.79 0.03
N GLU A 156 -10.24 16.10 -0.87
CA GLU A 156 -11.21 16.75 -1.75
C GLU A 156 -12.33 17.44 -0.94
N HIS A 157 -12.84 16.75 0.09
CA HIS A 157 -13.84 17.31 0.98
C HIS A 157 -13.28 18.45 1.82
N TYR A 158 -12.12 18.25 2.45
CA TYR A 158 -11.47 19.23 3.31
C TYR A 158 -11.28 20.58 2.59
N PHE A 159 -10.68 20.58 1.38
CA PHE A 159 -10.39 21.81 0.65
C PHE A 159 -11.59 22.46 -0.06
N LYS A 160 -12.77 21.86 0.03
CA LYS A 160 -14.04 22.52 -0.29
C LYS A 160 -14.60 23.34 0.86
N HIS A 161 -14.22 23.02 2.12
CA HIS A 161 -14.79 23.61 3.33
C HIS A 161 -13.78 24.44 4.13
N GLU A 162 -12.49 24.31 3.84
CA GLU A 162 -11.41 24.94 4.61
C GLU A 162 -10.47 25.76 3.73
N GLU A 163 -9.81 26.73 4.36
CA GLU A 163 -8.80 27.58 3.72
C GLU A 163 -7.60 26.73 3.25
N LYS A 164 -7.10 27.06 2.05
CA LYS A 164 -5.91 26.41 1.52
C LYS A 164 -4.64 27.00 2.11
N PRO A 165 -3.67 26.18 2.54
CA PRO A 165 -2.36 26.65 2.96
C PRO A 165 -1.58 27.24 1.78
N ILE A 166 -0.71 28.21 2.08
CA ILE A 166 0.19 28.80 1.08
C ILE A 166 1.43 27.95 0.83
N ALA A 167 1.82 27.12 1.81
CA ALA A 167 2.93 26.18 1.74
C ALA A 167 2.73 25.10 2.81
N GLY A 168 3.48 24.03 2.70
CA GLY A 168 3.45 22.94 3.68
C GLY A 168 4.42 21.83 3.30
N PHE A 169 4.40 20.78 4.12
CA PHE A 169 5.09 19.52 3.85
C PHE A 169 4.25 18.35 4.41
N SER A 170 4.53 17.17 3.92
CA SER A 170 4.05 15.91 4.51
C SER A 170 5.25 15.14 5.08
N PRO A 171 5.19 14.69 6.34
CA PRO A 171 6.24 13.86 6.93
C PRO A 171 6.11 12.37 6.58
N ASP A 172 5.20 12.04 5.69
CA ASP A 172 4.85 10.69 5.26
C ASP A 172 5.84 10.14 4.24
N ALA A 173 7.12 10.07 4.60
CA ALA A 173 8.17 9.58 3.74
C ALA A 173 9.50 9.40 4.50
N ASP A 174 10.52 8.88 3.81
CA ASP A 174 11.87 8.78 4.34
C ASP A 174 12.49 10.17 4.58
N PHE A 175 13.18 10.33 5.71
CA PHE A 175 13.88 11.55 6.05
C PHE A 175 15.31 11.57 5.45
N PRO A 176 15.92 12.73 5.16
CA PRO A 176 15.41 14.06 5.56
C PRO A 176 14.47 14.73 4.57
N ILE A 177 14.55 14.46 3.28
CA ILE A 177 13.74 15.10 2.23
C ILE A 177 13.61 14.16 1.05
N ILE A 178 12.39 13.97 0.56
CA ILE A 178 12.10 13.40 -0.76
C ILE A 178 11.83 14.56 -1.71
N ASN A 179 12.69 14.70 -2.71
CA ASN A 179 12.61 15.77 -3.71
C ASN A 179 12.11 15.30 -5.07
N SER A 180 11.79 14.02 -5.21
CA SER A 180 11.31 13.43 -6.45
C SER A 180 10.56 12.12 -6.17
N GLU A 181 9.41 11.96 -6.76
CA GLU A 181 8.57 10.76 -6.65
C GLU A 181 8.30 10.14 -8.02
N LYS A 182 8.03 8.83 -8.01
CA LYS A 182 7.60 8.12 -9.22
C LYS A 182 6.11 8.38 -9.44
N GLY A 183 5.73 8.70 -10.67
CA GLY A 183 4.32 8.70 -11.06
C GLY A 183 3.73 7.29 -11.02
N ILE A 184 2.44 7.20 -10.74
CA ILE A 184 1.67 5.95 -10.72
C ILE A 184 0.73 5.93 -11.90
N LEU A 185 0.76 4.84 -12.69
CA LEU A 185 -0.21 4.55 -13.72
C LEU A 185 -0.81 3.18 -13.47
N ILE A 186 -2.11 3.14 -13.18
CA ILE A 186 -2.87 1.90 -13.01
C ILE A 186 -3.83 1.77 -14.19
N PHE A 187 -3.80 0.64 -14.86
CA PHE A 187 -4.68 0.34 -15.99
C PHE A 187 -5.10 -1.12 -16.00
N SER A 188 -6.25 -1.41 -16.59
CA SER A 188 -6.75 -2.75 -16.85
C SER A 188 -6.59 -3.11 -18.32
N MET A 189 -6.26 -4.35 -18.59
CA MET A 189 -6.31 -4.94 -19.93
C MET A 189 -7.33 -6.07 -19.92
N GLU A 190 -8.35 -5.95 -20.73
CA GLU A 190 -9.43 -6.92 -20.84
C GLU A 190 -9.46 -7.49 -22.26
N LYS A 191 -9.67 -8.80 -22.37
CA LYS A 191 -9.85 -9.48 -23.65
C LYS A 191 -10.81 -10.64 -23.49
N ASP A 192 -11.86 -10.64 -24.27
CA ASP A 192 -12.80 -11.74 -24.34
C ASP A 192 -12.25 -12.85 -25.26
N PHE A 193 -12.46 -14.09 -24.84
CA PHE A 193 -12.08 -15.27 -25.59
C PHE A 193 -13.32 -16.07 -25.95
N ALA A 194 -13.39 -16.55 -27.18
CA ALA A 194 -14.37 -17.55 -27.55
C ALA A 194 -14.19 -18.82 -26.68
N PRO A 195 -15.26 -19.51 -26.30
CA PRO A 195 -15.16 -20.77 -25.57
C PRO A 195 -14.19 -21.72 -26.29
N GLY A 196 -13.11 -22.09 -25.60
CA GLY A 196 -12.08 -22.98 -26.16
C GLY A 196 -12.66 -24.37 -26.37
N GLY A 197 -12.58 -24.90 -27.61
CA GLY A 197 -12.85 -26.29 -27.95
C GLY A 197 -11.53 -26.99 -28.28
N GLY A 198 -11.30 -28.17 -27.70
CA GLY A 198 -10.13 -29.01 -28.01
C GLY A 198 -9.88 -30.05 -26.92
N ASP A 199 -9.29 -31.18 -27.33
CA ASP A 199 -9.05 -32.34 -26.44
C ASP A 199 -7.77 -32.16 -25.56
N GLY A 200 -7.15 -30.98 -25.54
CA GLY A 200 -5.91 -30.74 -24.80
C GLY A 200 -6.12 -30.05 -23.44
N VAL A 201 -5.02 -29.61 -22.84
CA VAL A 201 -5.02 -28.86 -21.57
C VAL A 201 -5.51 -27.44 -21.81
N THR A 202 -6.57 -27.04 -21.09
CA THR A 202 -7.13 -25.69 -21.13
C THR A 202 -6.97 -25.00 -19.77
N VAL A 203 -6.86 -23.68 -19.78
CA VAL A 203 -6.87 -22.85 -18.56
C VAL A 203 -8.31 -22.50 -18.22
N GLU A 204 -8.77 -22.94 -17.05
CA GLU A 204 -10.10 -22.60 -16.52
C GLU A 204 -10.08 -21.25 -15.80
N SER A 205 -9.06 -20.99 -15.01
CA SER A 205 -8.90 -19.70 -14.30
C SER A 205 -7.46 -19.45 -13.93
N ILE A 206 -7.12 -18.17 -13.78
CA ILE A 206 -5.88 -17.69 -13.13
C ILE A 206 -6.34 -16.58 -12.18
N LYS A 207 -5.97 -16.68 -10.90
CA LYS A 207 -6.32 -15.70 -9.86
C LYS A 207 -5.09 -15.41 -9.02
N GLY A 208 -4.75 -14.15 -8.82
CA GLY A 208 -3.61 -13.73 -8.01
C GLY A 208 -3.59 -12.23 -7.82
N GLY A 209 -2.73 -11.78 -6.90
CA GLY A 209 -2.62 -10.37 -6.53
C GLY A 209 -3.76 -9.91 -5.61
N ARG A 210 -3.46 -8.87 -4.82
CA ARG A 210 -4.42 -8.28 -3.86
C ARG A 210 -4.68 -6.80 -4.18
N ARG A 211 -3.63 -6.07 -4.58
CA ARG A 211 -3.68 -4.63 -4.91
C ARG A 211 -2.77 -4.33 -6.10
N PRO A 212 -3.10 -3.35 -6.95
CA PRO A 212 -2.31 -3.04 -8.14
C PRO A 212 -0.93 -2.43 -7.81
N ASN A 213 -0.76 -1.85 -6.63
CA ASN A 213 0.51 -1.28 -6.16
C ASN A 213 1.39 -2.26 -5.37
N MET A 214 1.08 -3.56 -5.40
CA MET A 214 1.85 -4.60 -4.71
C MET A 214 2.26 -5.72 -5.66
N VAL A 215 3.49 -6.23 -5.51
CA VAL A 215 3.93 -7.45 -6.19
C VAL A 215 3.13 -8.64 -5.66
N PRO A 216 2.45 -9.42 -6.54
CA PRO A 216 1.65 -10.57 -6.13
C PRO A 216 2.51 -11.66 -5.46
N ASP A 217 2.20 -11.97 -4.22
CA ASP A 217 2.85 -13.02 -3.42
C ASP A 217 2.17 -14.38 -3.54
N TYR A 218 0.99 -14.44 -4.17
CA TYR A 218 0.24 -15.67 -4.42
C TYR A 218 -0.46 -15.62 -5.77
N CYS A 219 -0.46 -16.76 -6.46
CA CYS A 219 -1.27 -16.99 -7.64
C CYS A 219 -1.73 -18.44 -7.72
N GLU A 220 -3.00 -18.63 -8.08
CA GLU A 220 -3.59 -19.93 -8.35
C GLU A 220 -4.06 -20.00 -9.80
N ALA A 221 -3.73 -21.10 -10.49
CA ALA A 221 -4.29 -21.40 -11.81
C ALA A 221 -4.93 -22.79 -11.82
N VAL A 222 -6.06 -22.90 -12.48
CA VAL A 222 -6.77 -24.17 -12.67
C VAL A 222 -6.70 -24.60 -14.12
N LEU A 223 -6.14 -25.78 -14.34
CA LEU A 223 -6.09 -26.43 -15.65
C LEU A 223 -7.12 -27.56 -15.73
N LYS A 224 -7.72 -27.71 -16.89
CA LYS A 224 -8.66 -28.81 -17.23
C LYS A 224 -8.22 -29.54 -18.48
N SER A 225 -8.53 -30.85 -18.54
CA SER A 225 -8.47 -31.68 -19.75
C SER A 225 -9.35 -32.91 -19.61
N GLY A 226 -9.86 -33.37 -20.70
CA GLY A 226 -10.47 -34.71 -20.81
C GLY A 226 -9.43 -35.84 -20.77
N ASP A 227 -8.16 -35.53 -21.06
CA ASP A 227 -7.03 -36.48 -21.01
C ASP A 227 -6.30 -36.36 -19.67
N ALA A 228 -6.50 -37.36 -18.81
CA ALA A 228 -5.83 -37.41 -17.51
C ALA A 228 -4.31 -37.49 -17.61
N LYS A 229 -3.78 -38.12 -18.66
CA LYS A 229 -2.30 -38.22 -18.89
C LYS A 229 -1.72 -36.86 -19.21
N ALA A 230 -2.43 -36.03 -19.98
CA ALA A 230 -1.98 -34.68 -20.30
C ALA A 230 -1.91 -33.78 -19.03
N LEU A 231 -2.87 -33.94 -18.10
CA LEU A 231 -2.84 -33.24 -16.81
C LEU A 231 -1.71 -33.71 -15.90
N GLU A 232 -1.47 -35.03 -15.86
CA GLU A 232 -0.36 -35.59 -15.08
C GLU A 232 0.99 -35.11 -15.63
N ALA A 233 1.17 -35.10 -16.95
CA ALA A 233 2.36 -34.56 -17.59
C ALA A 233 2.56 -33.06 -17.29
N ALA A 234 1.48 -32.28 -17.27
CA ALA A 234 1.56 -30.86 -16.89
C ALA A 234 2.00 -30.69 -15.44
N ALA A 235 1.47 -31.49 -14.50
CA ALA A 235 1.89 -31.46 -13.09
C ALA A 235 3.35 -31.87 -12.88
N GLN A 236 3.83 -32.90 -13.60
CA GLN A 236 5.26 -33.29 -13.57
C GLN A 236 6.16 -32.20 -14.14
N ARG A 237 5.77 -31.58 -15.24
CA ARG A 237 6.51 -30.43 -15.82
C ARG A 237 6.56 -29.24 -14.88
N LEU A 238 5.48 -28.97 -14.11
CA LEU A 238 5.51 -27.90 -13.10
C LEU A 238 6.60 -28.13 -12.07
N THR A 239 6.75 -29.36 -11.57
CA THR A 239 7.78 -29.70 -10.58
C THR A 239 9.18 -29.42 -11.14
N ALA A 240 9.44 -29.83 -12.38
CA ALA A 240 10.73 -29.57 -13.04
C ALA A 240 10.96 -28.07 -13.29
N TYR A 241 9.92 -27.36 -13.77
CA TYR A 241 9.97 -25.92 -14.01
C TYR A 241 10.24 -25.13 -12.73
N ALA A 242 9.54 -25.47 -11.65
CA ALA A 242 9.73 -24.83 -10.35
C ALA A 242 11.16 -25.03 -9.83
N ALA A 243 11.68 -26.27 -9.89
CA ALA A 243 13.05 -26.58 -9.47
C ALA A 243 14.11 -25.84 -10.31
N GLN A 244 13.93 -25.79 -11.64
CA GLN A 244 14.86 -25.12 -12.56
C GLN A 244 14.95 -23.61 -12.30
N ASN A 245 13.85 -22.97 -11.92
CA ASN A 245 13.77 -21.51 -11.74
C ASN A 245 13.88 -21.08 -10.26
N GLY A 246 13.97 -22.03 -9.32
CA GLY A 246 14.00 -21.73 -7.89
C GLY A 246 12.67 -21.17 -7.35
N TYR A 247 11.53 -21.55 -7.97
CA TYR A 247 10.21 -21.07 -7.59
C TYR A 247 9.52 -22.01 -6.60
N ASN A 248 8.74 -21.45 -5.69
CA ASN A 248 7.90 -22.23 -4.78
C ASN A 248 6.52 -22.44 -5.43
N MET A 249 6.40 -23.46 -6.26
CA MET A 249 5.17 -23.81 -6.95
C MET A 249 4.76 -25.26 -6.63
N LYS A 250 3.45 -25.50 -6.52
CA LYS A 250 2.87 -26.82 -6.21
C LYS A 250 1.72 -27.12 -7.16
N ALA A 251 1.54 -28.40 -7.50
CA ALA A 251 0.39 -28.90 -8.23
C ALA A 251 -0.44 -29.82 -7.33
N GLU A 252 -1.75 -29.63 -7.34
CA GLU A 252 -2.74 -30.53 -6.74
C GLU A 252 -3.59 -31.12 -7.87
N THR A 253 -3.58 -32.44 -8.02
CA THR A 253 -4.31 -33.15 -9.08
C THR A 253 -5.59 -33.78 -8.53
N GLY A 254 -6.68 -33.69 -9.27
CA GLY A 254 -7.93 -34.35 -8.91
C GLY A 254 -9.10 -34.02 -9.85
N ALA A 255 -10.05 -34.94 -9.99
CA ALA A 255 -11.34 -34.73 -10.68
C ALA A 255 -11.21 -34.07 -12.10
N GLY A 256 -10.23 -34.49 -12.91
CA GLY A 256 -10.04 -33.94 -14.27
C GLY A 256 -9.45 -32.51 -14.27
N ARG A 257 -8.80 -32.10 -13.19
CA ARG A 257 -8.18 -30.79 -13.02
C ARG A 257 -6.80 -30.88 -12.39
N VAL A 258 -5.97 -29.87 -12.66
CA VAL A 258 -4.74 -29.58 -11.93
C VAL A 258 -4.85 -28.15 -11.39
N VAL A 259 -4.75 -28.00 -10.09
CA VAL A 259 -4.64 -26.70 -9.43
C VAL A 259 -3.18 -26.41 -9.19
N ILE A 260 -2.70 -25.33 -9.79
CA ILE A 260 -1.32 -24.83 -9.63
C ILE A 260 -1.38 -23.70 -8.62
N LYS A 261 -0.54 -23.80 -7.59
CA LYS A 261 -0.36 -22.74 -6.58
C LYS A 261 1.08 -22.25 -6.66
N SER A 262 1.25 -20.96 -6.83
CA SER A 262 2.56 -20.30 -6.85
C SER A 262 2.65 -19.32 -5.67
N TYR A 263 3.77 -19.38 -4.94
CA TYR A 263 4.08 -18.53 -3.81
C TYR A 263 5.30 -17.67 -4.16
N GLY A 264 5.09 -16.40 -4.17
CA GLY A 264 6.10 -15.38 -4.42
C GLY A 264 6.51 -14.65 -3.14
N VAL A 265 6.99 -13.42 -3.32
CA VAL A 265 7.33 -12.49 -2.23
C VAL A 265 6.71 -11.14 -2.52
N SER A 266 5.93 -10.62 -1.57
CA SER A 266 5.33 -9.30 -1.71
C SER A 266 6.39 -8.20 -1.62
N ALA A 267 6.21 -7.14 -2.39
CA ALA A 267 6.97 -5.89 -2.31
C ALA A 267 6.09 -4.74 -2.79
N HIS A 268 6.47 -3.52 -2.45
CA HIS A 268 5.77 -2.35 -2.97
C HIS A 268 5.99 -2.21 -4.48
N GLY A 269 4.96 -1.77 -5.21
CA GLY A 269 4.99 -1.64 -6.68
C GLY A 269 6.04 -0.66 -7.20
N SER A 270 6.54 0.25 -6.37
CA SER A 270 7.64 1.16 -6.71
C SER A 270 9.04 0.52 -6.65
N THR A 271 9.18 -0.65 -6.00
CA THR A 271 10.42 -1.42 -5.84
C THR A 271 10.18 -2.91 -6.11
N PRO A 272 9.66 -3.27 -7.30
CA PRO A 272 9.22 -4.64 -7.60
C PRO A 272 10.37 -5.65 -7.61
N GLU A 273 11.61 -5.20 -7.79
CA GLU A 273 12.82 -6.01 -7.73
C GLU A 273 13.09 -6.62 -6.34
N LYS A 274 12.44 -6.11 -5.30
CA LYS A 274 12.51 -6.67 -3.94
C LYS A 274 11.52 -7.81 -3.71
N GLY A 275 10.60 -8.03 -4.66
CA GLY A 275 9.58 -9.05 -4.60
C GLY A 275 9.80 -10.19 -5.59
N GLN A 276 8.91 -11.18 -5.55
CA GLN A 276 8.82 -12.27 -6.53
C GLN A 276 7.37 -12.44 -6.97
N ASN A 277 7.09 -12.10 -8.22
CA ASN A 277 5.74 -12.06 -8.76
C ASN A 277 5.20 -13.46 -9.07
N ALA A 278 4.28 -13.95 -8.24
CA ALA A 278 3.67 -15.28 -8.38
C ALA A 278 2.82 -15.43 -9.67
N ILE A 279 2.18 -14.34 -10.14
CA ILE A 279 1.43 -14.38 -11.41
C ILE A 279 2.40 -14.59 -12.58
N ALA A 280 3.51 -13.85 -12.61
CA ALA A 280 4.53 -13.99 -13.65
C ALA A 280 5.13 -15.42 -13.69
N GLN A 281 5.35 -16.03 -12.52
CA GLN A 281 5.82 -17.43 -12.42
C GLN A 281 4.82 -18.40 -13.06
N VAL A 282 3.51 -18.22 -12.77
CA VAL A 282 2.44 -19.05 -13.37
C VAL A 282 2.34 -18.84 -14.88
N LEU A 283 2.36 -17.59 -15.36
CA LEU A 283 2.30 -17.29 -16.79
C LEU A 283 3.51 -17.87 -17.54
N GLY A 284 4.71 -17.78 -16.95
CA GLY A 284 5.93 -18.38 -17.50
C GLY A 284 5.83 -19.91 -17.60
N PHE A 285 5.29 -20.57 -16.58
CA PHE A 285 5.02 -22.01 -16.64
C PHE A 285 4.00 -22.36 -17.73
N LEU A 286 2.86 -21.67 -17.76
CA LEU A 286 1.80 -21.91 -18.76
C LEU A 286 2.30 -21.70 -20.20
N ASN A 287 3.19 -20.74 -20.42
CA ASN A 287 3.84 -20.53 -21.71
C ASN A 287 4.82 -21.67 -22.09
N SER A 288 5.30 -22.45 -21.11
CA SER A 288 6.22 -23.60 -21.35
C SER A 288 5.52 -24.90 -21.69
N ILE A 289 4.20 -24.97 -21.60
CA ILE A 289 3.40 -26.17 -21.89
C ILE A 289 2.48 -25.95 -23.09
N SER A 290 2.00 -27.08 -23.70
CA SER A 290 1.01 -27.00 -24.77
C SER A 290 -0.39 -26.77 -24.19
N LEU A 291 -0.97 -25.61 -24.47
CA LEU A 291 -2.33 -25.28 -24.12
C LEU A 291 -3.25 -25.34 -25.32
N SER A 292 -4.49 -25.78 -25.10
CA SER A 292 -5.59 -25.67 -26.07
C SER A 292 -6.28 -24.31 -25.93
N GLY A 293 -6.92 -23.84 -27.01
CA GLY A 293 -7.51 -22.51 -27.09
C GLY A 293 -6.49 -21.47 -27.55
N GLU A 294 -6.43 -21.24 -28.87
CA GLU A 294 -5.40 -20.42 -29.51
C GLU A 294 -5.35 -19.00 -28.92
N GLY A 295 -6.50 -18.33 -28.77
CA GLY A 295 -6.53 -16.97 -28.24
C GLY A 295 -5.99 -16.84 -26.81
N VAL A 296 -6.34 -17.78 -25.92
CA VAL A 296 -5.84 -17.81 -24.52
C VAL A 296 -4.33 -18.09 -24.52
N ARG A 297 -3.89 -19.07 -25.34
CA ARG A 297 -2.46 -19.40 -25.46
C ARG A 297 -1.64 -18.21 -25.94
N GLU A 298 -2.10 -17.49 -26.97
CA GLU A 298 -1.43 -16.29 -27.47
C GLU A 298 -1.37 -15.19 -26.43
N TYR A 299 -2.46 -14.95 -25.73
CA TYR A 299 -2.51 -13.94 -24.65
C TYR A 299 -1.52 -14.26 -23.52
N ILE A 300 -1.50 -15.52 -23.04
CA ILE A 300 -0.53 -15.96 -22.03
C ILE A 300 0.90 -15.81 -22.54
N ARG A 301 1.18 -16.19 -23.78
CA ARG A 301 2.50 -16.03 -24.39
C ARG A 301 2.92 -14.57 -24.43
N ASP A 302 2.06 -13.70 -24.90
CA ASP A 302 2.34 -12.27 -25.02
C ASP A 302 2.62 -11.64 -23.65
N LEU A 303 1.81 -11.98 -22.64
CA LEU A 303 2.03 -11.51 -21.28
C LEU A 303 3.34 -12.05 -20.70
N ALA A 304 3.63 -13.35 -20.86
CA ALA A 304 4.84 -13.98 -20.35
C ALA A 304 6.11 -13.43 -21.01
N GLN A 305 6.05 -13.10 -22.30
CA GLN A 305 7.21 -12.62 -23.07
C GLN A 305 7.43 -11.11 -22.94
N LYS A 306 6.34 -10.33 -22.91
CA LYS A 306 6.42 -8.86 -22.88
C LYS A 306 6.55 -8.27 -21.49
N ILE A 307 6.07 -8.98 -20.48
CA ILE A 307 6.11 -8.53 -19.10
C ILE A 307 6.86 -9.56 -18.24
N GLY A 308 6.38 -10.81 -18.17
CA GLY A 308 7.03 -11.89 -17.43
C GLY A 308 7.41 -11.49 -16.00
N THR A 309 8.65 -11.76 -15.63
CA THR A 309 9.26 -11.37 -14.36
C THR A 309 10.05 -10.06 -14.42
N GLU A 310 9.99 -9.35 -15.55
CA GLU A 310 10.67 -8.08 -15.74
C GLU A 310 10.07 -6.98 -14.85
N THR A 311 10.91 -6.13 -14.31
CA THR A 311 10.51 -5.09 -13.36
C THR A 311 10.76 -3.67 -13.87
N ASP A 312 11.37 -3.52 -15.05
CA ASP A 312 11.78 -2.21 -15.60
C ASP A 312 11.07 -1.83 -16.93
N GLY A 313 10.15 -2.67 -17.41
CA GLY A 313 9.32 -2.40 -18.59
C GLY A 313 10.05 -2.35 -19.92
N LYS A 314 11.28 -2.87 -20.02
CA LYS A 314 12.10 -2.83 -21.24
C LYS A 314 11.44 -3.55 -22.41
N SER A 315 10.89 -4.74 -22.15
CA SER A 315 10.27 -5.57 -23.20
C SER A 315 8.96 -4.97 -23.75
N LEU A 316 8.34 -4.04 -22.98
CA LEU A 316 7.21 -3.23 -23.43
C LEU A 316 7.64 -1.92 -24.12
N ALA A 317 8.94 -1.66 -24.23
CA ALA A 317 9.50 -0.39 -24.69
C ALA A 317 9.00 0.84 -23.88
N TRP A 318 8.62 0.64 -22.62
CA TRP A 318 8.14 1.69 -21.72
C TRP A 318 9.26 2.26 -20.82
N THR A 319 10.51 2.08 -21.20
CA THR A 319 11.63 2.69 -20.50
C THR A 319 11.65 4.20 -20.71
N LEU A 320 11.20 4.93 -19.70
CA LEU A 320 11.40 6.37 -19.61
C LEU A 320 12.74 6.65 -18.91
N ARG A 321 13.70 7.25 -19.61
CA ARG A 321 14.88 7.82 -18.98
C ARG A 321 14.63 9.30 -18.73
N THR A 322 14.50 9.67 -17.47
CA THR A 322 14.48 11.08 -17.05
C THR A 322 15.88 11.56 -16.72
N ARG A 323 16.06 12.87 -16.55
CA ARG A 323 17.33 13.45 -16.03
C ARG A 323 17.69 12.96 -14.63
N TYR A 324 16.73 12.42 -13.90
CA TYR A 324 16.90 11.79 -12.60
C TYR A 324 16.78 10.27 -12.77
N PRO A 325 17.49 9.46 -11.96
CA PRO A 325 17.46 8.00 -12.09
C PRO A 325 16.11 7.43 -11.62
N ALA A 326 15.08 7.64 -12.42
CA ALA A 326 13.78 7.02 -12.26
C ALA A 326 13.58 6.01 -13.39
N SER A 327 13.47 4.75 -13.08
CA SER A 327 13.03 3.69 -13.98
C SER A 327 11.52 3.48 -13.84
N LEU A 328 10.86 3.16 -14.95
CA LEU A 328 9.49 2.66 -14.89
C LEU A 328 9.51 1.28 -14.23
N CYS A 329 8.76 1.13 -13.14
CA CYS A 329 8.56 -0.18 -12.52
C CYS A 329 7.20 -0.72 -12.97
N SER A 330 7.16 -1.97 -13.43
CA SER A 330 5.92 -2.63 -13.80
C SER A 330 5.59 -3.71 -12.78
N THR A 331 4.38 -3.68 -12.25
CA THR A 331 3.81 -4.74 -11.43
C THR A 331 2.52 -5.23 -12.05
N TRP A 332 2.27 -6.53 -11.92
CA TRP A 332 0.98 -7.10 -12.18
C TRP A 332 0.12 -6.98 -10.92
N GLY A 333 -1.03 -6.38 -11.04
CA GLY A 333 -2.06 -6.46 -10.03
C GLY A 333 -3.33 -7.02 -10.67
N ARG A 334 -4.03 -7.86 -9.94
CA ARG A 334 -5.39 -8.40 -10.13
C ARG A 334 -5.79 -8.82 -11.55
#